data_65128bd9b6e7f320f5b7a379483e0dee
#
_entry.id   65128bd9b6e7f320f5b7a379483e0dee
#
_cell.length_a   1.000
_cell.length_b   1.000
_cell.length_c   1.000
_cell.angle_alpha   90.00
_cell.angle_beta   90.00
_cell.angle_gamma   90.00
#
_symmetry.space_group_name_H-M   'P 1'
#
loop_
_entity.id
_entity.type
_entity.pdbx_description
1 polymer ?
#
loop_
_entity_poly.entity_id
_entity_poly.type
_entity_poly.pdbx_seq_one_letter_code
_entity_poly.pdbx_strand_id
1 'polypeptide(L)'
;MIDSLKAYIINKESDKIIACINKNPEVLEQIDANGSTGLLMIAYSGLDNAFARAKELKKHFNFHEAIVCGKFDLVKEYILQYKNLTNTHSDDGFTPLSLAAFFNETLIAKLLLENGAEPDLQSTNPSKVNALHSAVAKENYDLCVLLIKNGVNVNATQIQNVTALHSAAHRGNLKIVKLLVENGAKINLKMDNGDTATSIAEKIKHKEVFDYLAEKSNR
;
A
#
# COMPACT_ATOMS: atom_id res chain seq x y z
N MET A 1 17.78 -11.08 -17.99
CA MET A 1 17.57 -9.61 -18.00
C MET A 1 16.85 -9.14 -16.73
N ILE A 2 15.72 -9.74 -16.38
CA ILE A 2 15.00 -9.44 -15.13
C ILE A 2 15.87 -9.62 -13.88
N ASP A 3 16.75 -10.62 -13.85
CA ASP A 3 17.65 -10.86 -12.70
C ASP A 3 18.69 -9.75 -12.53
N SER A 4 19.18 -9.17 -13.63
CA SER A 4 20.06 -7.99 -13.55
C SER A 4 19.31 -6.77 -13.02
N LEU A 5 18.06 -6.56 -13.45
CA LEU A 5 17.19 -5.52 -12.93
C LEU A 5 16.96 -5.68 -11.43
N LYS A 6 16.67 -6.92 -10.97
CA LYS A 6 16.54 -7.23 -9.53
C LYS A 6 17.79 -6.88 -8.74
N ALA A 7 18.95 -7.26 -9.24
CA ALA A 7 20.21 -6.93 -8.57
C ALA A 7 20.42 -5.44 -8.41
N TYR A 8 20.13 -4.64 -9.44
CA TYR A 8 20.23 -3.18 -9.37
C TYR A 8 19.18 -2.57 -8.40
N ILE A 9 17.97 -3.14 -8.33
CA ILE A 9 16.94 -2.71 -7.38
C ILE A 9 17.38 -3.00 -5.94
N ILE A 10 17.86 -4.20 -5.65
CA ILE A 10 18.35 -4.59 -4.31
C ILE A 10 19.48 -3.67 -3.84
N ASN A 11 20.41 -3.33 -4.75
CA ASN A 11 21.54 -2.46 -4.46
C ASN A 11 21.17 -0.97 -4.51
N LYS A 12 19.91 -0.62 -4.81
CA LYS A 12 19.42 0.76 -4.98
C LYS A 12 20.20 1.60 -6.01
N GLU A 13 20.62 0.96 -7.09
CA GLU A 13 21.43 1.55 -8.16
C GLU A 13 20.54 2.17 -9.25
N SER A 14 19.91 3.31 -8.95
CA SER A 14 18.91 3.99 -9.81
C SER A 14 19.43 4.21 -11.24
N ASP A 15 20.69 4.68 -11.39
CA ASP A 15 21.28 4.97 -12.71
C ASP A 15 21.45 3.69 -13.55
N LYS A 16 21.82 2.58 -12.92
CA LYS A 16 21.94 1.29 -13.63
C LYS A 16 20.56 0.74 -14.03
N ILE A 17 19.53 0.95 -13.20
CA ILE A 17 18.16 0.62 -13.57
C ILE A 17 17.75 1.43 -14.80
N ILE A 18 17.96 2.75 -14.79
CA ILE A 18 17.64 3.65 -15.91
C ILE A 18 18.38 3.22 -17.18
N ALA A 19 19.68 2.94 -17.09
CA ALA A 19 20.47 2.45 -18.21
C ALA A 19 19.94 1.10 -18.75
N CYS A 20 19.57 0.17 -17.86
CA CYS A 20 19.02 -1.12 -18.21
C CYS A 20 17.71 -0.98 -18.99
N ILE A 21 16.74 -0.22 -18.47
CA ILE A 21 15.41 -0.04 -19.10
C ILE A 21 15.47 0.81 -20.37
N ASN A 22 16.40 1.75 -20.49
CA ASN A 22 16.62 2.51 -21.72
C ASN A 22 17.13 1.61 -22.85
N LYS A 23 18.02 0.66 -22.53
CA LYS A 23 18.60 -0.26 -23.50
C LYS A 23 17.62 -1.37 -23.89
N ASN A 24 16.81 -1.85 -22.91
CA ASN A 24 15.92 -2.98 -23.08
C ASN A 24 14.57 -2.72 -22.40
N PRO A 25 13.70 -1.86 -22.99
CA PRO A 25 12.40 -1.50 -22.38
C PRO A 25 11.49 -2.69 -22.10
N GLU A 26 11.64 -3.77 -22.88
CA GLU A 26 10.86 -5.02 -22.71
C GLU A 26 11.07 -5.71 -21.36
N VAL A 27 12.11 -5.36 -20.60
CA VAL A 27 12.29 -5.87 -19.23
C VAL A 27 11.17 -5.40 -18.29
N LEU A 28 10.50 -4.28 -18.63
CA LEU A 28 9.36 -3.79 -17.88
C LEU A 28 8.13 -4.71 -17.94
N GLU A 29 8.05 -5.55 -18.98
CA GLU A 29 6.98 -6.54 -19.20
C GLU A 29 7.33 -7.91 -18.60
N GLN A 30 8.61 -8.19 -18.30
CA GLN A 30 9.03 -9.47 -17.77
C GLN A 30 8.51 -9.65 -16.34
N ILE A 31 7.99 -10.85 -16.06
CA ILE A 31 7.41 -11.21 -14.76
C ILE A 31 8.42 -12.04 -13.97
N ASP A 32 8.57 -11.75 -12.70
CA ASP A 32 9.43 -12.50 -11.79
C ASP A 32 8.73 -13.72 -11.17
N ALA A 33 9.45 -14.50 -10.37
CA ALA A 33 8.92 -15.68 -9.69
C ALA A 33 7.79 -15.37 -8.69
N ASN A 34 7.65 -14.10 -8.28
CA ASN A 34 6.59 -13.65 -7.36
C ASN A 34 5.40 -13.03 -8.09
N GLY A 35 5.38 -13.02 -9.41
CA GLY A 35 4.31 -12.43 -10.21
C GLY A 35 4.46 -10.92 -10.47
N SER A 36 5.53 -10.28 -10.00
CA SER A 36 5.74 -8.84 -10.23
C SER A 36 6.36 -8.58 -11.60
N THR A 37 5.81 -7.65 -12.36
CA THR A 37 6.45 -7.15 -13.59
C THR A 37 7.67 -6.29 -13.28
N GLY A 38 8.58 -6.14 -14.23
CA GLY A 38 9.73 -5.25 -14.08
C GLY A 38 9.32 -3.82 -13.71
N LEU A 39 8.19 -3.32 -14.23
CA LEU A 39 7.63 -2.03 -13.84
C LEU A 39 7.25 -2.01 -12.36
N LEU A 40 6.48 -3.00 -11.89
CA LEU A 40 6.03 -3.09 -10.49
C LEU A 40 7.21 -3.22 -9.52
N MET A 41 8.22 -4.00 -9.88
CA MET A 41 9.44 -4.13 -9.08
C MET A 41 10.15 -2.78 -8.89
N ILE A 42 10.27 -1.98 -9.96
CA ILE A 42 10.84 -0.62 -9.87
C ILE A 42 9.94 0.27 -9.01
N ALA A 43 8.62 0.22 -9.20
CA ALA A 43 7.67 1.00 -8.41
C ALA A 43 7.78 0.71 -6.90
N TYR A 44 7.87 -0.57 -6.51
CA TYR A 44 8.01 -0.97 -5.10
C TYR A 44 9.37 -0.62 -4.48
N SER A 45 10.39 -0.39 -5.29
CA SER A 45 11.74 -0.07 -4.81
C SER A 45 11.85 1.28 -4.11
N GLY A 46 10.91 2.21 -4.37
CA GLY A 46 10.95 3.59 -3.91
C GLY A 46 12.01 4.44 -4.61
N LEU A 47 12.51 4.00 -5.78
CA LEU A 47 13.49 4.73 -6.59
C LEU A 47 12.76 5.62 -7.61
N ASP A 48 12.32 6.79 -7.16
CA ASP A 48 11.40 7.68 -7.89
C ASP A 48 11.88 8.04 -9.30
N ASN A 49 13.17 8.32 -9.49
CA ASN A 49 13.72 8.65 -10.82
C ASN A 49 13.64 7.46 -11.78
N ALA A 50 13.98 6.26 -11.30
CA ALA A 50 13.89 5.04 -12.10
C ALA A 50 12.42 4.70 -12.41
N PHE A 51 11.51 4.89 -11.47
CA PHE A 51 10.09 4.68 -11.68
C PHE A 51 9.49 5.70 -12.65
N ALA A 52 9.84 6.98 -12.53
CA ALA A 52 9.43 8.00 -13.50
C ALA A 52 9.85 7.61 -14.93
N ARG A 53 11.11 7.21 -15.09
CA ARG A 53 11.62 6.76 -16.39
C ARG A 53 10.94 5.50 -16.91
N ALA A 54 10.65 4.54 -16.04
CA ALA A 54 9.93 3.32 -16.42
C ALA A 54 8.51 3.63 -16.92
N LYS A 55 7.80 4.57 -16.28
CA LYS A 55 6.47 5.03 -16.72
C LYS A 55 6.47 5.69 -18.10
N GLU A 56 7.54 6.38 -18.46
CA GLU A 56 7.70 7.01 -19.80
C GLU A 56 7.94 5.97 -20.89
N LEU A 57 8.71 4.93 -20.58
CA LEU A 57 9.09 3.89 -21.56
C LEU A 57 8.00 2.86 -21.79
N LYS A 58 7.17 2.60 -20.75
CA LYS A 58 6.10 1.62 -20.82
C LYS A 58 4.97 2.10 -21.73
N LYS A 59 4.59 1.29 -22.71
CA LYS A 59 3.56 1.62 -23.70
C LYS A 59 2.17 1.08 -23.33
N HIS A 60 2.13 -0.11 -22.77
CA HIS A 60 0.90 -0.80 -22.41
C HIS A 60 0.91 -1.09 -20.91
N PHE A 61 -0.19 -0.78 -20.24
CA PHE A 61 -0.35 -1.00 -18.83
C PHE A 61 -1.51 -1.98 -18.62
N ASN A 62 -1.29 -3.04 -17.85
CA ASN A 62 -2.41 -3.81 -17.35
C ASN A 62 -3.17 -3.01 -16.27
N PHE A 63 -4.29 -3.55 -15.78
CA PHE A 63 -5.13 -2.85 -14.80
C PHE A 63 -4.39 -2.42 -13.53
N HIS A 64 -3.61 -3.32 -12.94
CA HIS A 64 -2.87 -3.04 -11.71
C HIS A 64 -1.71 -2.05 -11.94
N GLU A 65 -1.00 -2.18 -13.04
CA GLU A 65 0.03 -1.23 -13.43
C GLU A 65 -0.54 0.16 -13.70
N ALA A 66 -1.73 0.24 -14.31
CA ALA A 66 -2.43 1.51 -14.53
C ALA A 66 -2.75 2.20 -13.19
N ILE A 67 -3.17 1.44 -12.17
CA ILE A 67 -3.40 1.96 -10.82
C ILE A 67 -2.10 2.49 -10.22
N VAL A 68 -1.04 1.68 -10.21
CA VAL A 68 0.27 2.02 -9.65
C VAL A 68 0.89 3.25 -10.31
N CYS A 69 0.62 3.44 -11.60
CA CYS A 69 1.12 4.57 -12.38
C CYS A 69 0.20 5.81 -12.38
N GLY A 70 -0.91 5.78 -11.65
CA GLY A 70 -1.85 6.90 -11.57
C GLY A 70 -2.60 7.20 -12.86
N LYS A 71 -2.81 6.20 -13.74
CA LYS A 71 -3.49 6.34 -15.03
C LYS A 71 -5.02 6.32 -14.86
N PHE A 72 -5.58 7.37 -14.27
CA PHE A 72 -6.99 7.43 -13.86
C PHE A 72 -7.96 7.04 -14.98
N ASP A 73 -7.84 7.65 -16.17
CA ASP A 73 -8.75 7.40 -17.29
C ASP A 73 -8.67 5.95 -17.77
N LEU A 74 -7.46 5.39 -17.84
CA LEU A 74 -7.26 3.99 -18.24
C LEU A 74 -7.84 3.03 -17.19
N VAL A 75 -7.70 3.31 -15.90
CA VAL A 75 -8.34 2.52 -14.83
C VAL A 75 -9.86 2.57 -14.97
N LYS A 76 -10.42 3.74 -15.26
CA LYS A 76 -11.86 3.91 -15.48
C LYS A 76 -12.35 3.12 -16.69
N GLU A 77 -11.61 3.13 -17.81
CA GLU A 77 -11.91 2.32 -19.00
C GLU A 77 -11.93 0.82 -18.67
N TYR A 78 -10.93 0.34 -17.95
CA TYR A 78 -10.87 -1.07 -17.51
C TYR A 78 -12.08 -1.45 -16.65
N ILE A 79 -12.48 -0.63 -15.68
CA ILE A 79 -13.62 -0.89 -14.80
C ILE A 79 -14.93 -0.91 -15.60
N LEU A 80 -15.11 -0.02 -16.57
CA LEU A 80 -16.29 0.01 -17.42
C LEU A 80 -16.41 -1.25 -18.28
N GLN A 81 -15.28 -1.76 -18.77
CA GLN A 81 -15.23 -2.96 -19.60
C GLN A 81 -15.34 -4.25 -18.79
N TYR A 82 -14.73 -4.29 -17.59
CA TYR A 82 -14.60 -5.49 -16.76
C TYR A 82 -14.89 -5.18 -15.30
N LYS A 83 -16.15 -5.22 -14.91
CA LYS A 83 -16.62 -4.83 -13.54
C LYS A 83 -15.99 -5.64 -12.39
N ASN A 84 -15.59 -6.88 -12.65
CA ASN A 84 -14.98 -7.74 -11.64
C ASN A 84 -13.54 -7.36 -11.29
N LEU A 85 -12.89 -6.50 -12.07
CA LEU A 85 -11.49 -6.14 -11.84
C LEU A 85 -11.26 -5.41 -10.52
N THR A 86 -12.26 -4.71 -9.98
CA THR A 86 -12.13 -3.94 -8.73
C THR A 86 -11.70 -4.77 -7.52
N ASN A 87 -11.93 -6.10 -7.57
CA ASN A 87 -11.57 -7.04 -6.50
C ASN A 87 -10.61 -8.15 -6.97
N THR A 88 -10.10 -8.07 -8.20
CA THR A 88 -9.17 -9.06 -8.74
C THR A 88 -7.74 -8.76 -8.27
N HIS A 89 -7.12 -9.71 -7.60
CA HIS A 89 -5.73 -9.56 -7.18
C HIS A 89 -4.78 -9.49 -8.38
N SER A 90 -3.70 -8.72 -8.22
CA SER A 90 -2.56 -8.77 -9.11
C SER A 90 -1.82 -10.12 -9.00
N ASP A 91 -0.97 -10.43 -9.96
CA ASP A 91 -0.22 -11.70 -9.96
C ASP A 91 0.72 -11.84 -8.73
N ASP A 92 1.16 -10.72 -8.14
CA ASP A 92 1.91 -10.67 -6.88
C ASP A 92 1.01 -10.58 -5.64
N GLY A 93 -0.31 -10.71 -5.82
CA GLY A 93 -1.30 -10.93 -4.78
C GLY A 93 -1.84 -9.67 -4.10
N PHE A 94 -1.61 -8.47 -4.60
CA PHE A 94 -2.19 -7.25 -4.03
C PHE A 94 -3.58 -6.95 -4.59
N THR A 95 -4.43 -6.32 -3.79
CA THR A 95 -5.73 -5.83 -4.25
C THR A 95 -5.60 -4.49 -4.97
N PRO A 96 -6.48 -4.17 -5.94
CA PRO A 96 -6.49 -2.88 -6.61
C PRO A 96 -6.56 -1.71 -5.63
N LEU A 97 -7.39 -1.84 -4.60
CA LEU A 97 -7.58 -0.79 -3.59
C LEU A 97 -6.34 -0.62 -2.70
N SER A 98 -5.65 -1.72 -2.33
CA SER A 98 -4.41 -1.65 -1.56
C SER A 98 -3.25 -1.05 -2.36
N LEU A 99 -3.19 -1.31 -3.68
CA LEU A 99 -2.22 -0.67 -4.57
C LEU A 99 -2.49 0.83 -4.70
N ALA A 100 -3.74 1.23 -4.96
CA ALA A 100 -4.11 2.64 -5.01
C ALA A 100 -3.75 3.37 -3.71
N ALA A 101 -3.98 2.72 -2.55
CA ALA A 101 -3.62 3.28 -1.25
C ALA A 101 -2.10 3.39 -1.06
N PHE A 102 -1.33 2.37 -1.45
CA PHE A 102 0.13 2.37 -1.29
C PHE A 102 0.82 3.40 -2.19
N PHE A 103 0.28 3.66 -3.37
CA PHE A 103 0.83 4.65 -4.30
C PHE A 103 0.21 6.04 -4.17
N ASN A 104 -0.60 6.29 -3.12
CA ASN A 104 -1.27 7.57 -2.84
C ASN A 104 -2.25 8.02 -3.94
N GLU A 105 -2.77 7.09 -4.71
CA GLU A 105 -3.72 7.34 -5.80
C GLU A 105 -5.16 7.47 -5.25
N THR A 106 -5.41 8.51 -4.47
CA THR A 106 -6.68 8.70 -3.73
C THR A 106 -7.90 8.79 -4.65
N LEU A 107 -7.76 9.42 -5.84
CA LEU A 107 -8.85 9.49 -6.81
C LEU A 107 -9.18 8.12 -7.40
N ILE A 108 -8.15 7.30 -7.67
CA ILE A 108 -8.34 5.92 -8.14
C ILE A 108 -8.95 5.07 -7.02
N ALA A 109 -8.50 5.21 -5.77
CA ALA A 109 -9.10 4.51 -4.64
C ALA A 109 -10.60 4.84 -4.49
N LYS A 110 -10.97 6.12 -4.64
CA LYS A 110 -12.37 6.55 -4.65
C LYS A 110 -13.15 5.92 -5.80
N LEU A 111 -12.61 5.94 -7.01
CA LEU A 111 -13.24 5.32 -8.19
C LEU A 111 -13.45 3.80 -7.98
N LEU A 112 -12.47 3.10 -7.42
CA LEU A 112 -12.57 1.67 -7.10
C LEU A 112 -13.70 1.39 -6.09
N LEU A 113 -13.79 2.16 -5.01
CA LEU A 113 -14.84 2.04 -3.99
C LEU A 113 -16.23 2.30 -4.58
N GLU A 114 -16.39 3.34 -5.40
CA GLU A 114 -17.65 3.67 -6.09
C GLU A 114 -18.08 2.57 -7.07
N ASN A 115 -17.16 1.71 -7.51
CA ASN A 115 -17.41 0.57 -8.40
C ASN A 115 -17.34 -0.80 -7.71
N GLY A 116 -17.51 -0.84 -6.38
CA GLY A 116 -17.68 -2.08 -5.63
C GLY A 116 -16.40 -2.75 -5.17
N ALA A 117 -15.29 -2.01 -5.08
CA ALA A 117 -14.11 -2.53 -4.39
C ALA A 117 -14.41 -2.79 -2.91
N GLU A 118 -14.06 -3.97 -2.42
CA GLU A 118 -14.26 -4.38 -1.03
C GLU A 118 -13.15 -3.80 -0.15
N PRO A 119 -13.46 -2.91 0.83
CA PRO A 119 -12.45 -2.24 1.64
C PRO A 119 -11.60 -3.19 2.48
N ASP A 120 -12.18 -4.31 2.90
CA ASP A 120 -11.54 -5.31 3.76
C ASP A 120 -10.77 -6.39 3.00
N LEU A 121 -10.87 -6.41 1.67
CA LEU A 121 -10.17 -7.43 0.89
C LEU A 121 -8.67 -7.33 1.12
N GLN A 122 -8.08 -8.42 1.61
CA GLN A 122 -6.65 -8.52 1.90
C GLN A 122 -5.89 -9.07 0.71
N SER A 123 -4.60 -8.75 0.65
CA SER A 123 -3.68 -9.39 -0.27
C SER A 123 -3.58 -10.89 -0.01
N THR A 124 -3.41 -11.67 -1.07
CA THR A 124 -3.21 -13.13 -1.01
C THR A 124 -1.76 -13.53 -0.76
N ASN A 125 -0.83 -12.58 -0.88
CA ASN A 125 0.57 -12.78 -0.54
C ASN A 125 0.78 -12.83 1.00
N PRO A 126 1.96 -13.25 1.49
CA PRO A 126 2.22 -13.40 2.93
C PRO A 126 2.02 -12.13 3.78
N SER A 127 2.03 -10.94 3.17
CA SER A 127 1.86 -9.69 3.91
C SER A 127 0.44 -9.49 4.46
N LYS A 128 -0.59 -10.04 3.77
CA LYS A 128 -2.01 -9.93 4.14
C LYS A 128 -2.49 -8.51 4.40
N VAL A 129 -1.97 -7.55 3.65
CA VAL A 129 -2.37 -6.14 3.81
C VAL A 129 -3.73 -5.88 3.14
N ASN A 130 -4.51 -4.98 3.72
CA ASN A 130 -5.64 -4.33 3.06
C ASN A 130 -5.31 -2.85 2.77
N ALA A 131 -6.27 -2.13 2.17
CA ALA A 131 -6.08 -0.74 1.79
C ALA A 131 -5.79 0.19 2.98
N LEU A 132 -6.37 -0.06 4.17
CA LEU A 132 -6.13 0.78 5.35
C LEU A 132 -4.70 0.64 5.86
N HIS A 133 -4.12 -0.57 5.87
CA HIS A 133 -2.71 -0.76 6.21
C HIS A 133 -1.80 0.04 5.26
N SER A 134 -2.10 0.00 3.96
CA SER A 134 -1.36 0.74 2.93
C SER A 134 -1.48 2.26 3.12
N ALA A 135 -2.69 2.77 3.35
CA ALA A 135 -2.94 4.20 3.57
C ALA A 135 -2.22 4.73 4.81
N VAL A 136 -2.24 3.97 5.92
CA VAL A 136 -1.50 4.32 7.15
C VAL A 136 0.01 4.26 6.92
N ALA A 137 0.51 3.27 6.19
CA ALA A 137 1.92 3.18 5.83
C ALA A 137 2.42 4.38 5.01
N LYS A 138 1.53 5.00 4.25
CA LYS A 138 1.82 6.23 3.47
C LYS A 138 1.42 7.52 4.20
N GLU A 139 0.91 7.40 5.42
CA GLU A 139 0.44 8.53 6.24
C GLU A 139 -0.64 9.39 5.53
N ASN A 140 -1.39 8.77 4.61
CA ASN A 140 -2.44 9.45 3.86
C ASN A 140 -3.73 9.52 4.68
N TYR A 141 -3.87 10.60 5.46
CA TYR A 141 -5.02 10.82 6.34
C TYR A 141 -6.35 10.83 5.58
N ASP A 142 -6.42 11.53 4.44
CA ASP A 142 -7.67 11.67 3.69
C ASP A 142 -8.13 10.33 3.12
N LEU A 143 -7.19 9.50 2.70
CA LEU A 143 -7.50 8.15 2.26
C LEU A 143 -7.92 7.24 3.43
N CYS A 144 -7.31 7.36 4.61
CA CYS A 144 -7.78 6.66 5.81
C CYS A 144 -9.24 7.05 6.14
N VAL A 145 -9.58 8.35 6.07
CA VAL A 145 -10.97 8.82 6.26
C VAL A 145 -11.90 8.23 5.21
N LEU A 146 -11.49 8.22 3.94
CA LEU A 146 -12.29 7.65 2.85
C LEU A 146 -12.59 6.16 3.08
N LEU A 147 -11.57 5.37 3.42
CA LEU A 147 -11.70 3.93 3.67
C LEU A 147 -12.60 3.64 4.88
N ILE A 148 -12.42 4.37 5.98
CA ILE A 148 -13.25 4.23 7.19
C ILE A 148 -14.72 4.56 6.88
N LYS A 149 -15.00 5.63 6.13
CA LYS A 149 -16.37 5.98 5.69
C LYS A 149 -17.00 4.89 4.80
N ASN A 150 -16.19 4.11 4.10
CA ASN A 150 -16.65 2.98 3.28
C ASN A 150 -16.66 1.66 4.05
N GLY A 151 -16.52 1.68 5.37
CA GLY A 151 -16.77 0.53 6.25
C GLY A 151 -15.59 -0.44 6.41
N VAL A 152 -14.35 -0.01 6.14
CA VAL A 152 -13.17 -0.86 6.39
C VAL A 152 -13.09 -1.24 7.87
N ASN A 153 -12.77 -2.49 8.16
CA ASN A 153 -12.51 -2.95 9.50
C ASN A 153 -11.19 -2.37 10.03
N VAL A 154 -11.28 -1.37 10.92
CA VAL A 154 -10.12 -0.68 11.51
C VAL A 154 -9.24 -1.61 12.37
N ASN A 155 -9.76 -2.79 12.75
CA ASN A 155 -9.07 -3.80 13.54
C ASN A 155 -8.54 -4.97 12.71
N ALA A 156 -8.65 -4.90 11.38
CA ALA A 156 -8.05 -5.90 10.51
C ALA A 156 -6.54 -6.02 10.78
N THR A 157 -6.04 -7.26 10.75
CA THR A 157 -4.62 -7.53 10.96
C THR A 157 -3.93 -7.94 9.66
N GLN A 158 -2.71 -7.54 9.49
CA GLN A 158 -1.76 -8.08 8.52
C GLN A 158 -0.83 -9.10 9.18
N ILE A 159 0.24 -9.50 8.48
CA ILE A 159 1.26 -10.43 9.04
C ILE A 159 1.70 -9.99 10.45
N GLN A 160 1.99 -10.96 11.33
CA GLN A 160 2.39 -10.75 12.72
C GLN A 160 1.32 -10.07 13.60
N ASN A 161 0.05 -10.19 13.26
CA ASN A 161 -1.07 -9.53 13.93
C ASN A 161 -0.96 -8.01 14.05
N VAL A 162 -0.27 -7.36 13.10
CA VAL A 162 -0.13 -5.91 13.05
C VAL A 162 -1.44 -5.28 12.58
N THR A 163 -2.01 -4.36 13.35
CA THR A 163 -3.15 -3.53 12.94
C THR A 163 -2.71 -2.16 12.39
N ALA A 164 -3.63 -1.44 11.76
CA ALA A 164 -3.42 -0.07 11.33
C ALA A 164 -2.99 0.84 12.51
N LEU A 165 -3.53 0.61 13.72
CA LEU A 165 -3.16 1.39 14.92
C LEU A 165 -1.71 1.14 15.37
N HIS A 166 -1.20 -0.10 15.30
CA HIS A 166 0.21 -0.39 15.56
C HIS A 166 1.12 0.37 14.59
N SER A 167 0.79 0.38 13.31
CA SER A 167 1.57 1.08 12.28
C SER A 167 1.52 2.60 12.47
N ALA A 168 0.38 3.18 12.81
CA ALA A 168 0.23 4.61 13.08
C ALA A 168 1.03 5.04 14.33
N ALA A 169 1.00 4.22 15.38
CA ALA A 169 1.77 4.45 16.61
C ALA A 169 3.28 4.38 16.35
N HIS A 170 3.73 3.40 15.57
CA HIS A 170 5.12 3.28 15.14
C HIS A 170 5.62 4.50 14.35
N ARG A 171 4.76 5.13 13.56
CA ARG A 171 5.09 6.35 12.79
C ARG A 171 5.00 7.63 13.60
N GLY A 172 4.43 7.57 14.80
CA GLY A 172 4.19 8.77 15.63
C GLY A 172 3.10 9.68 15.07
N ASN A 173 2.27 9.18 14.13
CA ASN A 173 1.25 10.00 13.49
C ASN A 173 -0.01 10.11 14.37
N LEU A 174 0.01 11.07 15.31
CA LEU A 174 -1.07 11.29 16.27
C LEU A 174 -2.42 11.55 15.58
N LYS A 175 -2.42 12.23 14.42
CA LYS A 175 -3.67 12.52 13.69
C LYS A 175 -4.36 11.24 13.21
N ILE A 176 -3.59 10.30 12.65
CA ILE A 176 -4.12 8.99 12.22
C ILE A 176 -4.46 8.12 13.42
N VAL A 177 -3.64 8.13 14.48
CA VAL A 177 -3.94 7.42 15.74
C VAL A 177 -5.30 7.84 16.29
N LYS A 178 -5.56 9.15 16.40
CA LYS A 178 -6.86 9.66 16.85
C LYS A 178 -7.99 9.21 15.96
N LEU A 179 -7.85 9.35 14.65
CA LEU A 179 -8.83 8.89 13.67
C LEU A 179 -9.20 7.42 13.88
N LEU A 180 -8.20 6.54 14.01
CA LEU A 180 -8.43 5.11 14.18
C LEU A 180 -9.14 4.79 15.51
N VAL A 181 -8.70 5.39 16.62
CA VAL A 181 -9.29 5.18 17.95
C VAL A 181 -10.74 5.68 18.00
N GLU A 182 -11.01 6.85 17.45
CA GLU A 182 -12.36 7.45 17.37
C GLU A 182 -13.32 6.60 16.51
N ASN A 183 -12.77 5.76 15.60
CA ASN A 183 -13.55 4.84 14.77
C ASN A 183 -13.45 3.38 15.24
N GLY A 184 -13.13 3.14 16.53
CA GLY A 184 -13.24 1.83 17.15
C GLY A 184 -12.01 0.95 17.05
N ALA A 185 -10.82 1.50 16.79
CA ALA A 185 -9.59 0.73 16.89
C ALA A 185 -9.35 0.29 18.34
N LYS A 186 -9.13 -1.01 18.54
CA LYS A 186 -8.88 -1.61 19.85
C LYS A 186 -7.42 -1.39 20.25
N ILE A 187 -7.20 -0.54 21.26
CA ILE A 187 -5.88 -0.11 21.72
C ILE A 187 -5.05 -1.27 22.27
N ASN A 188 -5.71 -2.25 22.91
CA ASN A 188 -5.06 -3.34 23.63
C ASN A 188 -4.79 -4.59 22.75
N LEU A 189 -5.04 -4.53 21.44
CA LEU A 189 -4.64 -5.63 20.55
C LEU A 189 -3.12 -5.77 20.58
N LYS A 190 -2.68 -7.05 20.56
CA LYS A 190 -1.26 -7.38 20.62
C LYS A 190 -0.79 -7.95 19.27
N MET A 191 0.39 -7.54 18.87
CA MET A 191 1.17 -8.21 17.84
C MET A 191 1.66 -9.58 18.34
N ASP A 192 2.21 -10.41 17.45
CA ASP A 192 2.76 -11.73 17.82
C ASP A 192 3.91 -11.65 18.85
N ASN A 193 4.66 -10.56 18.85
CA ASN A 193 5.72 -10.31 19.84
C ASN A 193 5.20 -9.74 21.17
N GLY A 194 3.88 -9.62 21.33
CA GLY A 194 3.23 -9.10 22.54
C GLY A 194 3.09 -7.58 22.60
N ASP A 195 3.60 -6.82 21.64
CA ASP A 195 3.51 -5.37 21.62
C ASP A 195 2.09 -4.89 21.33
N THR A 196 1.68 -3.83 22.02
CA THR A 196 0.50 -3.01 21.75
C THR A 196 0.91 -1.71 21.07
N ALA A 197 -0.06 -0.99 20.49
CA ALA A 197 0.19 0.34 19.92
C ALA A 197 0.80 1.31 20.96
N THR A 198 0.36 1.22 22.22
CA THR A 198 0.89 2.04 23.32
C THR A 198 2.35 1.69 23.63
N SER A 199 2.69 0.39 23.77
CA SER A 199 4.08 -0.02 24.05
C SER A 199 5.03 0.31 22.90
N ILE A 200 4.56 0.27 21.66
CA ILE A 200 5.34 0.69 20.48
C ILE A 200 5.67 2.18 20.60
N ALA A 201 4.67 3.04 20.83
CA ALA A 201 4.88 4.48 20.95
C ALA A 201 5.86 4.83 22.09
N GLU A 202 5.79 4.12 23.22
CA GLU A 202 6.71 4.25 24.35
C GLU A 202 8.15 3.90 23.95
N LYS A 203 8.37 2.71 23.36
CA LYS A 203 9.69 2.20 22.97
C LYS A 203 10.43 3.14 22.01
N ILE A 204 9.71 3.74 21.06
CA ILE A 204 10.30 4.63 20.05
C ILE A 204 10.14 6.12 20.39
N LYS A 205 9.68 6.41 21.63
CA LYS A 205 9.61 7.76 22.23
C LYS A 205 8.68 8.74 21.48
N HIS A 206 7.61 8.25 20.91
CA HIS A 206 6.54 9.09 20.37
C HIS A 206 5.59 9.53 21.49
N LYS A 207 6.05 10.50 22.29
CA LYS A 207 5.41 10.92 23.54
C LYS A 207 3.94 11.28 23.38
N GLU A 208 3.59 12.11 22.40
CA GLU A 208 2.19 12.54 22.21
C GLU A 208 1.24 11.39 21.90
N VAL A 209 1.72 10.41 21.11
CA VAL A 209 0.95 9.19 20.79
C VAL A 209 0.81 8.32 22.01
N PHE A 210 1.89 8.13 22.77
CA PHE A 210 1.88 7.37 24.03
C PHE A 210 0.90 7.97 25.04
N ASP A 211 1.01 9.26 25.32
CA ASP A 211 0.14 9.97 26.29
C ASP A 211 -1.32 9.82 25.91
N TYR A 212 -1.67 9.99 24.62
CA TYR A 212 -3.03 9.85 24.14
C TYR A 212 -3.56 8.41 24.28
N LEU A 213 -2.78 7.40 23.88
CA LEU A 213 -3.21 5.99 23.93
C LEU A 213 -3.30 5.51 25.39
N ALA A 214 -2.40 5.91 26.29
CA ALA A 214 -2.45 5.58 27.70
C ALA A 214 -3.68 6.18 28.38
N GLU A 215 -4.03 7.44 28.09
CA GLU A 215 -5.27 8.05 28.60
C GLU A 215 -6.53 7.28 28.15
N LYS A 216 -6.58 6.89 26.84
CA LYS A 216 -7.74 6.18 26.27
C LYS A 216 -7.87 4.73 26.75
N SER A 217 -6.74 4.08 27.10
CA SER A 217 -6.75 2.69 27.62
C SER A 217 -7.31 2.58 29.04
N ASN A 218 -7.34 3.67 29.80
CA ASN A 218 -7.81 3.72 31.20
C ASN A 218 -9.28 4.09 31.33
N ARG A 219 -9.97 4.27 30.23
CA ARG A 219 -11.41 4.57 30.15
C ARG A 219 -12.20 3.34 29.70
#